data_246e2c15e34da2891fcdce370a5bb9c5
#
_entry.id   246e2c15e34da2891fcdce370a5bb9c5
#
_cell.length_a   1.000
_cell.length_b   1.000
_cell.length_c   1.000
_cell.angle_alpha   90.00
_cell.angle_beta   90.00
_cell.angle_gamma   90.00
#
_symmetry.space_group_name_H-M   'P 1'
#
loop_
_entity.id
_entity.type
_entity.pdbx_description
1 polymer ?
#
loop_
_entity_poly.entity_id
_entity_poly.type
_entity_poly.pdbx_seq_one_letter_code
_entity_poly.pdbx_strand_id
1 'polypeptide(L)'
;MKRRCMGIFLVLCMTLSLLPATASATENGVAINETNFPDALFREKVAEYDKNNDGVLSDTEISNIRSISINGDSSKGGDVTDLKGIEYFTSLTRLQCGHNKISKIDVSKNTALTELYCPNNELTELDLGNNTALGQLTVTNNQLKELDISKDTALTYLACANNQLKELNVSKNTALTELSCSYNQLTELNVNNNTALTRIDCGSNQLSELDVSKNTALTYLSCGSNEGNKLTKLDVSNNTELTYLEFWHNEITSIDLSKNTALKNLSCYKNKLTELDLSKNTALTNLLCGDNELTSLDLSKNTALKSLECFSNKLTALDLSNNTNLEVLRCNDNKLTSLDLSNNTLINGFSGKYNIYNITADSDRRINLSDLPGSFDVSKASNWKGGTVSGNVLTVNENAKSVTYTYDCGSGQSVDFNLRVTVDEAPAHTHTYGEWNNDETNHWHECSDASCTDKSGSVKDLAEHTFEWKVDKEATETATGLKHEECSVCGYKRNENTVIEKIEKNPADISNNTPAPVQTVPETGDNSNLIFWLAVMFISAGSLVGATVVCKEKMY
;
A
#
# COMPACT_ATOMS: atom_id res chain seq x y z
N MET A 1 11.45 27.73 -79.19
CA MET A 1 11.11 27.30 -80.58
C MET A 1 9.95 26.32 -80.43
N LYS A 2 8.69 26.80 -80.70
CA LYS A 2 7.90 26.64 -81.90
C LYS A 2 7.98 25.27 -82.54
N ARG A 3 6.90 24.48 -82.50
CA ARG A 3 5.74 24.41 -83.37
C ARG A 3 4.82 23.31 -82.90
N ARG A 4 3.54 23.38 -82.59
CA ARG A 4 2.33 23.46 -83.48
C ARG A 4 2.30 22.42 -84.62
N CYS A 5 1.28 21.52 -84.54
CA CYS A 5 0.26 21.20 -85.55
C CYS A 5 -0.65 20.13 -84.98
N MET A 6 -1.90 20.33 -84.66
CA MET A 6 -3.09 20.46 -85.52
C MET A 6 -3.42 19.15 -86.29
N GLY A 7 -4.36 18.36 -85.82
CA GLY A 7 -5.67 17.95 -86.23
C GLY A 7 -5.78 17.07 -87.48
N ILE A 8 -6.52 15.98 -87.31
CA ILE A 8 -7.41 15.47 -88.34
C ILE A 8 -8.58 14.73 -87.69
N PHE A 9 -9.77 15.25 -87.87
CA PHE A 9 -11.03 14.56 -87.70
C PHE A 9 -11.17 13.52 -88.82
N LEU A 10 -11.53 12.29 -88.47
CA LEU A 10 -12.11 11.36 -89.43
C LEU A 10 -13.37 10.72 -88.83
N VAL A 11 -14.47 11.17 -89.34
CA VAL A 11 -15.78 10.53 -89.21
C VAL A 11 -15.77 9.22 -90.00
N LEU A 12 -16.10 8.12 -89.41
CA LEU A 12 -16.50 6.94 -90.14
C LEU A 12 -17.76 6.33 -89.51
N CYS A 13 -18.73 6.25 -90.45
CA CYS A 13 -20.10 5.83 -90.21
C CYS A 13 -20.30 4.45 -89.63
N MET A 14 -21.38 4.36 -88.92
CA MET A 14 -22.16 3.21 -88.46
C MET A 14 -22.13 2.01 -89.43
N THR A 15 -21.84 0.82 -88.78
CA THR A 15 -22.56 -0.38 -89.11
C THR A 15 -23.12 -0.99 -87.83
N LEU A 16 -24.40 -0.82 -87.68
CA LEU A 16 -25.21 -1.46 -86.66
C LEU A 16 -25.24 -2.96 -86.96
N SER A 17 -24.45 -3.74 -86.26
CA SER A 17 -24.69 -5.17 -86.19
C SER A 17 -25.56 -5.40 -84.93
N LEU A 18 -26.81 -5.67 -85.20
CA LEU A 18 -27.74 -6.27 -84.19
C LEU A 18 -27.19 -7.66 -83.79
N LEU A 19 -26.42 -7.69 -82.71
CA LEU A 19 -26.30 -8.88 -81.94
C LEU A 19 -27.54 -8.99 -81.07
N PRO A 20 -28.17 -10.17 -80.96
CA PRO A 20 -29.29 -10.33 -80.06
C PRO A 20 -28.77 -10.05 -78.67
N ALA A 21 -29.34 -9.06 -78.02
CA ALA A 21 -29.20 -8.91 -76.60
C ALA A 21 -29.79 -10.17 -76.01
N THR A 22 -28.92 -11.10 -75.61
CA THR A 22 -29.32 -12.07 -74.62
C THR A 22 -29.74 -11.24 -73.44
N ALA A 23 -31.04 -11.24 -73.19
CA ALA A 23 -31.58 -10.73 -71.92
C ALA A 23 -30.89 -11.55 -70.83
N SER A 24 -29.76 -11.08 -70.34
CA SER A 24 -29.23 -11.51 -69.07
C SER A 24 -30.36 -11.20 -68.10
N ALA A 25 -30.95 -12.21 -67.52
CA ALA A 25 -31.81 -12.03 -66.38
C ALA A 25 -31.05 -11.06 -65.48
N THR A 26 -31.61 -9.90 -65.21
CA THR A 26 -31.04 -8.96 -64.23
C THR A 26 -31.02 -9.69 -62.94
N GLU A 27 -29.84 -10.28 -62.56
CA GLU A 27 -29.68 -10.80 -61.22
C GLU A 27 -30.04 -9.65 -60.26
N ASN A 28 -31.02 -9.89 -59.38
CA ASN A 28 -31.27 -8.93 -58.32
C ASN A 28 -29.99 -8.78 -57.53
N GLY A 29 -29.59 -7.59 -57.26
CA GLY A 29 -28.34 -7.31 -56.55
C GLY A 29 -28.35 -5.95 -55.89
N VAL A 30 -27.32 -5.68 -55.11
CA VAL A 30 -27.12 -4.43 -54.36
C VAL A 30 -26.05 -3.59 -55.06
N ALA A 31 -26.42 -2.41 -55.56
CA ALA A 31 -25.49 -1.48 -56.21
C ALA A 31 -24.43 -1.00 -55.20
N ILE A 32 -23.17 -1.00 -55.59
CA ILE A 32 -22.03 -0.51 -54.78
C ILE A 32 -21.95 1.00 -54.99
N ASN A 33 -22.68 1.74 -54.16
CA ASN A 33 -22.77 3.19 -54.23
C ASN A 33 -22.92 3.82 -52.84
N GLU A 34 -22.90 5.14 -52.76
CA GLU A 34 -22.99 5.92 -51.52
C GLU A 34 -24.32 5.77 -50.78
N THR A 35 -25.39 5.35 -51.45
CA THR A 35 -26.70 5.14 -50.84
C THR A 35 -26.70 3.86 -50.02
N ASN A 36 -26.15 2.76 -50.55
CA ASN A 36 -26.11 1.45 -49.92
C ASN A 36 -24.92 1.27 -49.01
N PHE A 37 -23.77 1.88 -49.36
CA PHE A 37 -22.52 1.83 -48.61
C PHE A 37 -21.95 3.23 -48.50
N PRO A 38 -22.42 4.08 -47.57
CA PRO A 38 -22.03 5.49 -47.47
C PRO A 38 -20.57 5.70 -47.13
N ASP A 39 -19.99 4.87 -46.25
CA ASP A 39 -18.58 4.96 -45.90
C ASP A 39 -17.69 4.55 -47.10
N ALA A 40 -16.75 5.41 -47.47
CA ALA A 40 -15.95 5.22 -48.67
C ALA A 40 -15.00 4.01 -48.55
N LEU A 41 -14.40 3.82 -47.37
CA LEU A 41 -13.48 2.71 -47.13
C LEU A 41 -14.23 1.39 -47.05
N PHE A 42 -15.40 1.38 -46.41
CA PHE A 42 -16.24 0.19 -46.39
C PHE A 42 -16.74 -0.15 -47.79
N ARG A 43 -17.14 0.84 -48.58
CA ARG A 43 -17.55 0.67 -49.98
C ARG A 43 -16.42 0.15 -50.85
N GLU A 44 -15.17 0.61 -50.66
CA GLU A 44 -13.99 0.07 -51.33
C GLU A 44 -13.78 -1.41 -50.96
N LYS A 45 -13.91 -1.74 -49.67
CA LYS A 45 -13.83 -3.14 -49.20
C LYS A 45 -14.92 -4.00 -49.78
N VAL A 46 -16.13 -3.51 -49.89
CA VAL A 46 -17.26 -4.23 -50.52
C VAL A 46 -17.01 -4.49 -52.00
N ALA A 47 -16.40 -3.54 -52.71
CA ALA A 47 -16.06 -3.71 -54.15
C ALA A 47 -15.08 -4.86 -54.44
N GLU A 48 -14.28 -5.31 -53.43
CA GLU A 48 -13.42 -6.51 -53.59
C GLU A 48 -14.23 -7.80 -53.83
N TYR A 49 -15.51 -7.80 -53.43
CA TYR A 49 -16.41 -8.95 -53.57
C TYR A 49 -17.20 -8.98 -54.89
N ASP A 50 -17.25 -7.88 -55.62
CA ASP A 50 -17.78 -7.78 -56.99
C ASP A 50 -16.79 -8.46 -57.93
N LYS A 51 -17.07 -9.72 -58.31
CA LYS A 51 -16.13 -10.57 -59.09
C LYS A 51 -16.18 -10.28 -60.58
N ASN A 52 -17.31 -9.78 -61.08
CA ASN A 52 -17.49 -9.44 -62.46
C ASN A 52 -17.22 -7.93 -62.77
N ASN A 53 -17.01 -7.11 -61.72
CA ASN A 53 -16.74 -5.69 -61.78
C ASN A 53 -17.84 -4.90 -62.48
N ASP A 54 -19.12 -5.24 -62.29
CA ASP A 54 -20.24 -4.54 -62.89
C ASP A 54 -20.81 -3.44 -61.97
N GLY A 55 -20.27 -3.26 -60.74
CA GLY A 55 -20.68 -2.26 -59.76
C GLY A 55 -21.90 -2.68 -58.97
N VAL A 56 -22.29 -3.95 -59.04
CA VAL A 56 -23.42 -4.53 -58.32
C VAL A 56 -22.99 -5.83 -57.66
N LEU A 57 -23.27 -5.99 -56.35
CA LEU A 57 -23.16 -7.32 -55.71
C LEU A 57 -24.41 -8.11 -56.03
N SER A 58 -24.28 -9.17 -56.85
CA SER A 58 -25.34 -10.13 -57.10
C SER A 58 -25.71 -10.93 -55.84
N ASP A 59 -26.92 -11.48 -55.79
CA ASP A 59 -27.36 -12.38 -54.70
C ASP A 59 -26.41 -13.56 -54.52
N THR A 60 -25.78 -14.03 -55.59
CA THR A 60 -24.79 -15.10 -55.59
C THR A 60 -23.49 -14.68 -54.91
N GLU A 61 -22.98 -13.48 -55.21
CA GLU A 61 -21.77 -12.95 -54.59
C GLU A 61 -22.03 -12.68 -53.11
N ILE A 62 -23.11 -12.01 -52.74
CA ILE A 62 -23.51 -11.75 -51.37
C ILE A 62 -23.61 -13.05 -50.57
N SER A 63 -24.29 -14.07 -51.12
CA SER A 63 -24.51 -15.35 -50.45
C SER A 63 -23.25 -16.16 -50.18
N ASN A 64 -22.17 -15.90 -50.92
CA ASN A 64 -20.87 -16.52 -50.78
C ASN A 64 -19.96 -15.84 -49.74
N ILE A 65 -20.28 -14.63 -49.31
CA ILE A 65 -19.48 -13.88 -48.34
C ILE A 65 -19.77 -14.41 -46.94
N ARG A 66 -18.76 -15.01 -46.29
CA ARG A 66 -18.80 -15.54 -44.92
C ARG A 66 -17.99 -14.70 -43.94
N SER A 67 -17.03 -13.94 -44.43
CA SER A 67 -16.13 -13.15 -43.58
C SER A 67 -15.86 -11.80 -44.20
N ILE A 68 -16.02 -10.75 -43.43
CA ILE A 68 -15.60 -9.40 -43.77
C ILE A 68 -14.59 -8.94 -42.71
N SER A 69 -13.41 -8.49 -43.17
CA SER A 69 -12.39 -7.91 -42.34
C SER A 69 -12.06 -6.51 -42.85
N ILE A 70 -12.34 -5.52 -42.01
CA ILE A 70 -12.12 -4.08 -42.28
C ILE A 70 -11.51 -3.43 -41.04
N ASN A 71 -10.53 -4.10 -40.44
CA ASN A 71 -9.81 -3.54 -39.32
C ASN A 71 -8.97 -2.35 -39.77
N GLY A 72 -8.98 -1.28 -38.97
CA GLY A 72 -8.07 -0.15 -39.13
C GLY A 72 -6.63 -0.51 -38.74
N ASP A 73 -5.71 0.41 -39.02
CA ASP A 73 -4.32 0.30 -38.57
C ASP A 73 -4.26 0.54 -37.06
N SER A 74 -3.85 -0.47 -36.27
CA SER A 74 -3.76 -0.38 -34.81
C SER A 74 -2.80 0.71 -34.31
N SER A 75 -1.86 1.15 -35.17
CA SER A 75 -0.88 2.19 -34.84
C SER A 75 -1.37 3.61 -35.16
N LYS A 76 -2.33 3.76 -36.08
CA LYS A 76 -2.83 5.06 -36.58
C LYS A 76 -4.31 5.29 -36.32
N GLY A 77 -5.04 4.23 -35.92
CA GLY A 77 -6.51 4.19 -35.96
C GLY A 77 -7.02 4.03 -37.40
N GLY A 78 -8.20 3.46 -37.56
CA GLY A 78 -8.90 3.41 -38.83
C GLY A 78 -9.78 4.63 -39.04
N ASP A 79 -10.27 4.79 -40.24
CA ASP A 79 -11.13 5.91 -40.63
C ASP A 79 -12.55 5.46 -40.98
N VAL A 80 -12.87 4.16 -40.86
CA VAL A 80 -14.24 3.67 -41.08
C VAL A 80 -15.12 4.18 -39.94
N THR A 81 -16.20 4.83 -40.29
CA THR A 81 -17.15 5.43 -39.34
C THR A 81 -18.53 4.81 -39.37
N ASP A 82 -18.89 4.14 -40.49
CA ASP A 82 -20.22 3.57 -40.70
C ASP A 82 -20.11 2.23 -41.47
N LEU A 83 -20.79 1.21 -40.99
CA LEU A 83 -20.91 -0.10 -41.66
C LEU A 83 -22.31 -0.29 -42.25
N LYS A 84 -23.08 0.79 -42.53
CA LYS A 84 -24.34 0.67 -43.27
C LYS A 84 -24.12 -0.05 -44.59
N GLY A 85 -24.98 -1.04 -44.87
CA GLY A 85 -24.82 -1.98 -45.97
C GLY A 85 -24.36 -3.35 -45.52
N ILE A 86 -23.89 -3.49 -44.25
CA ILE A 86 -23.53 -4.79 -43.64
C ILE A 86 -24.74 -5.72 -43.59
N GLU A 87 -25.96 -5.18 -43.47
CA GLU A 87 -27.23 -5.90 -43.40
C GLU A 87 -27.53 -6.72 -44.67
N TYR A 88 -26.90 -6.45 -45.79
CA TYR A 88 -27.05 -7.20 -47.02
C TYR A 88 -26.34 -8.59 -46.94
N PHE A 89 -25.30 -8.70 -46.09
CA PHE A 89 -24.50 -9.91 -46.01
C PHE A 89 -25.09 -10.92 -44.98
N THR A 90 -26.28 -11.43 -45.28
CA THR A 90 -27.05 -12.28 -44.35
C THR A 90 -26.39 -13.63 -44.05
N SER A 91 -25.44 -14.06 -44.91
CA SER A 91 -24.66 -15.29 -44.75
C SER A 91 -23.36 -15.10 -43.98
N LEU A 92 -23.11 -13.86 -43.49
CA LEU A 92 -21.88 -13.51 -42.77
C LEU A 92 -21.77 -14.26 -41.46
N THR A 93 -20.68 -15.00 -41.26
CA THR A 93 -20.39 -15.70 -40.01
C THR A 93 -19.32 -14.99 -39.18
N ARG A 94 -18.46 -14.19 -39.82
CA ARG A 94 -17.39 -13.46 -39.12
C ARG A 94 -17.33 -12.02 -39.61
N LEU A 95 -17.38 -11.09 -38.66
CA LEU A 95 -17.16 -9.66 -38.90
C LEU A 95 -16.02 -9.16 -38.01
N GLN A 96 -15.00 -8.57 -38.65
CA GLN A 96 -13.86 -7.94 -37.99
C GLN A 96 -13.78 -6.48 -38.44
N CYS A 97 -14.01 -5.56 -37.51
CA CYS A 97 -14.04 -4.13 -37.78
C CYS A 97 -13.33 -3.33 -36.65
N GLY A 98 -12.35 -3.95 -36.00
CA GLY A 98 -11.59 -3.32 -34.92
C GLY A 98 -10.74 -2.15 -35.38
N HIS A 99 -10.34 -1.27 -34.42
CA HIS A 99 -9.45 -0.14 -34.64
C HIS A 99 -9.97 0.87 -35.66
N ASN A 100 -11.25 1.25 -35.54
CA ASN A 100 -11.93 2.24 -36.38
C ASN A 100 -12.60 3.33 -35.53
N LYS A 101 -13.49 4.11 -36.13
CA LYS A 101 -14.27 5.16 -35.46
C LYS A 101 -15.78 4.88 -35.55
N ILE A 102 -16.15 3.62 -35.51
CA ILE A 102 -17.53 3.18 -35.65
C ILE A 102 -18.26 3.47 -34.34
N SER A 103 -19.26 4.34 -34.40
CA SER A 103 -20.09 4.72 -33.25
C SER A 103 -21.36 3.89 -33.10
N LYS A 104 -21.81 3.24 -34.19
CA LYS A 104 -22.97 2.38 -34.22
C LYS A 104 -22.81 1.29 -35.28
N ILE A 105 -23.31 0.10 -34.99
CA ILE A 105 -23.37 -1.02 -35.93
C ILE A 105 -24.72 -1.71 -35.80
N ASP A 106 -25.39 -1.98 -36.95
CA ASP A 106 -26.60 -2.79 -37.02
C ASP A 106 -26.28 -4.16 -37.64
N VAL A 107 -26.20 -5.19 -36.81
CA VAL A 107 -25.98 -6.56 -37.23
C VAL A 107 -27.26 -7.42 -37.15
N SER A 108 -28.44 -6.80 -37.01
CA SER A 108 -29.73 -7.47 -36.81
C SER A 108 -30.11 -8.44 -37.95
N LYS A 109 -29.56 -8.21 -39.16
CA LYS A 109 -29.79 -9.08 -40.33
C LYS A 109 -28.69 -10.16 -40.51
N ASN A 110 -27.57 -10.03 -39.81
CA ASN A 110 -26.45 -10.97 -39.90
C ASN A 110 -26.63 -12.11 -38.89
N THR A 111 -27.76 -12.80 -38.98
CA THR A 111 -28.18 -13.81 -37.97
C THR A 111 -27.30 -15.05 -37.95
N ALA A 112 -26.45 -15.24 -38.99
CA ALA A 112 -25.48 -16.32 -39.08
C ALA A 112 -24.14 -16.02 -38.37
N LEU A 113 -23.97 -14.80 -37.79
CA LEU A 113 -22.74 -14.42 -37.11
C LEU A 113 -22.41 -15.38 -35.96
N THR A 114 -21.21 -15.95 -36.03
CA THR A 114 -20.58 -16.75 -34.98
C THR A 114 -19.43 -15.99 -34.29
N GLU A 115 -18.87 -14.98 -34.97
CA GLU A 115 -17.77 -14.16 -34.44
C GLU A 115 -17.98 -12.68 -34.81
N LEU A 116 -18.02 -11.83 -33.78
CA LEU A 116 -17.98 -10.37 -33.91
C LEU A 116 -16.76 -9.82 -33.18
N TYR A 117 -15.83 -9.23 -33.94
CA TYR A 117 -14.61 -8.61 -33.44
C TYR A 117 -14.62 -7.12 -33.79
N CYS A 118 -14.92 -6.28 -32.81
CA CYS A 118 -15.11 -4.85 -32.99
C CYS A 118 -14.45 -4.01 -31.88
N PRO A 119 -13.22 -4.36 -31.43
CA PRO A 119 -12.54 -3.60 -30.38
C PRO A 119 -12.02 -2.26 -30.90
N ASN A 120 -11.73 -1.34 -29.97
CA ASN A 120 -11.14 -0.02 -30.27
C ASN A 120 -11.98 0.75 -31.31
N ASN A 121 -13.23 1.01 -30.96
CA ASN A 121 -14.18 1.82 -31.69
C ASN A 121 -14.87 2.83 -30.74
N GLU A 122 -15.91 3.48 -31.20
CA GLU A 122 -16.67 4.48 -30.46
C GLU A 122 -18.11 4.02 -30.16
N LEU A 123 -18.35 2.69 -30.11
CA LEU A 123 -19.67 2.10 -29.91
C LEU A 123 -20.25 2.52 -28.56
N THR A 124 -21.44 3.15 -28.59
CA THR A 124 -22.22 3.53 -27.40
C THR A 124 -23.36 2.56 -27.09
N GLU A 125 -23.79 1.78 -28.08
CA GLU A 125 -24.82 0.74 -28.00
C GLU A 125 -24.49 -0.41 -28.94
N LEU A 126 -24.97 -1.61 -28.65
CA LEU A 126 -24.85 -2.79 -29.51
C LEU A 126 -26.04 -3.73 -29.25
N ASP A 127 -26.88 -3.92 -30.27
CA ASP A 127 -27.99 -4.88 -30.23
C ASP A 127 -27.58 -6.19 -30.89
N LEU A 128 -27.54 -7.26 -30.10
CA LEU A 128 -27.23 -8.63 -30.52
C LEU A 128 -28.45 -9.56 -30.50
N GLY A 129 -29.66 -9.00 -30.27
CA GLY A 129 -30.87 -9.79 -30.02
C GLY A 129 -31.25 -10.81 -31.10
N ASN A 130 -30.67 -10.71 -32.30
CA ASN A 130 -30.87 -11.65 -33.42
C ASN A 130 -29.65 -12.54 -33.73
N ASN A 131 -28.52 -12.33 -33.07
CA ASN A 131 -27.25 -13.02 -33.37
C ASN A 131 -27.02 -14.25 -32.48
N THR A 132 -28.06 -15.06 -32.29
CA THR A 132 -28.10 -16.17 -31.31
C THR A 132 -27.09 -17.30 -31.58
N ALA A 133 -26.44 -17.29 -32.75
CA ALA A 133 -25.34 -18.21 -33.09
C ALA A 133 -23.96 -17.71 -32.64
N LEU A 134 -23.88 -16.53 -32.00
CA LEU A 134 -22.64 -15.90 -31.64
C LEU A 134 -21.87 -16.71 -30.58
N GLY A 135 -20.68 -17.17 -30.97
CA GLY A 135 -19.77 -17.94 -30.10
C GLY A 135 -18.63 -17.10 -29.54
N GLN A 136 -18.23 -16.03 -30.26
CA GLN A 136 -17.14 -15.14 -29.86
C GLN A 136 -17.53 -13.69 -30.04
N LEU A 137 -17.41 -12.91 -28.97
CA LEU A 137 -17.68 -11.47 -28.96
C LEU A 137 -16.48 -10.72 -28.39
N THR A 138 -15.93 -9.78 -29.18
CA THR A 138 -14.90 -8.86 -28.73
C THR A 138 -15.35 -7.43 -29.02
N VAL A 139 -15.63 -6.64 -27.97
CA VAL A 139 -16.02 -5.22 -28.00
C VAL A 139 -15.21 -4.38 -27.01
N THR A 140 -14.00 -4.83 -26.72
CA THR A 140 -13.06 -4.15 -25.83
C THR A 140 -12.74 -2.75 -26.33
N ASN A 141 -12.51 -1.79 -25.43
CA ASN A 141 -12.19 -0.39 -25.74
C ASN A 141 -13.28 0.26 -26.61
N ASN A 142 -14.48 0.35 -26.06
CA ASN A 142 -15.62 1.07 -26.61
C ASN A 142 -16.25 1.97 -25.53
N GLN A 143 -17.47 2.44 -25.76
CA GLN A 143 -18.18 3.34 -24.84
C GLN A 143 -19.53 2.76 -24.42
N LEU A 144 -19.66 1.41 -24.40
CA LEU A 144 -20.88 0.71 -24.09
C LEU A 144 -21.25 0.92 -22.62
N LYS A 145 -22.52 1.31 -22.37
CA LYS A 145 -23.08 1.47 -21.02
C LYS A 145 -23.87 0.26 -20.58
N GLU A 146 -24.34 -0.53 -21.53
CA GLU A 146 -25.08 -1.79 -21.36
C GLU A 146 -24.67 -2.78 -22.46
N LEU A 147 -24.80 -4.06 -22.16
CA LEU A 147 -24.54 -5.14 -23.13
C LEU A 147 -25.47 -6.30 -22.78
N ASP A 148 -26.52 -6.48 -23.58
CA ASP A 148 -27.44 -7.62 -23.44
C ASP A 148 -26.99 -8.79 -24.33
N ILE A 149 -26.53 -9.85 -23.67
CA ILE A 149 -26.09 -11.12 -24.28
C ILE A 149 -26.97 -12.27 -23.84
N SER A 150 -28.17 -11.99 -23.31
CA SER A 150 -29.05 -13.01 -22.73
C SER A 150 -29.56 -14.05 -23.72
N LYS A 151 -29.52 -13.74 -25.03
CA LYS A 151 -29.89 -14.63 -26.13
C LYS A 151 -28.73 -15.38 -26.76
N ASP A 152 -27.49 -14.95 -26.50
CA ASP A 152 -26.27 -15.49 -27.11
C ASP A 152 -25.74 -16.67 -26.27
N THR A 153 -26.58 -17.69 -26.12
CA THR A 153 -26.30 -18.84 -25.25
C THR A 153 -25.16 -19.74 -25.75
N ALA A 154 -24.74 -19.55 -27.01
CA ALA A 154 -23.60 -20.24 -27.62
C ALA A 154 -22.25 -19.58 -27.32
N LEU A 155 -22.23 -18.40 -26.63
CA LEU A 155 -21.00 -17.69 -26.32
C LEU A 155 -20.05 -18.54 -25.48
N THR A 156 -18.84 -18.74 -26.03
CA THR A 156 -17.70 -19.38 -25.36
C THR A 156 -16.63 -18.36 -24.95
N TYR A 157 -16.56 -17.24 -25.66
CA TYR A 157 -15.59 -16.17 -25.42
C TYR A 157 -16.29 -14.80 -25.41
N LEU A 158 -16.07 -14.04 -24.33
CA LEU A 158 -16.55 -12.67 -24.19
C LEU A 158 -15.43 -11.75 -23.73
N ALA A 159 -15.09 -10.75 -24.55
CA ALA A 159 -14.17 -9.67 -24.20
C ALA A 159 -14.89 -8.31 -24.37
N CYS A 160 -15.27 -7.70 -23.25
CA CYS A 160 -15.93 -6.41 -23.17
C CYS A 160 -15.19 -5.43 -22.23
N ALA A 161 -13.89 -5.65 -22.02
CA ALA A 161 -13.06 -4.82 -21.18
C ALA A 161 -12.99 -3.37 -21.69
N ASN A 162 -12.71 -2.43 -20.75
CA ASN A 162 -12.58 -1.00 -21.06
C ASN A 162 -13.81 -0.44 -21.77
N ASN A 163 -14.94 -0.47 -21.08
CA ASN A 163 -16.22 0.10 -21.42
C ASN A 163 -16.80 0.88 -20.23
N GLN A 164 -18.09 1.17 -20.24
CA GLN A 164 -18.78 1.91 -19.17
C GLN A 164 -19.90 1.08 -18.53
N LEU A 165 -19.76 -0.26 -18.59
CA LEU A 165 -20.80 -1.19 -18.10
C LEU A 165 -20.93 -1.09 -16.59
N LYS A 166 -22.15 -0.89 -16.10
CA LYS A 166 -22.50 -0.93 -14.67
C LYS A 166 -22.99 -2.30 -14.22
N GLU A 167 -23.52 -3.05 -15.15
CA GLU A 167 -24.05 -4.41 -14.97
C GLU A 167 -23.59 -5.28 -16.13
N LEU A 168 -23.36 -6.57 -15.86
CA LEU A 168 -23.08 -7.58 -16.87
C LEU A 168 -23.71 -8.91 -16.42
N ASN A 169 -24.76 -9.32 -17.10
CA ASN A 169 -25.46 -10.56 -16.79
C ASN A 169 -25.02 -11.69 -17.74
N VAL A 170 -24.17 -12.59 -17.25
CA VAL A 170 -23.66 -13.76 -17.98
C VAL A 170 -24.41 -15.04 -17.62
N SER A 171 -25.49 -15.00 -16.85
CA SER A 171 -26.16 -16.17 -16.29
C SER A 171 -26.72 -17.15 -17.33
N LYS A 172 -26.98 -16.69 -18.56
CA LYS A 172 -27.46 -17.50 -19.68
C LYS A 172 -26.35 -18.04 -20.58
N ASN A 173 -25.15 -17.50 -20.48
CA ASN A 173 -24.02 -17.84 -21.32
C ASN A 173 -23.20 -18.98 -20.67
N THR A 174 -23.85 -20.10 -20.40
CA THR A 174 -23.29 -21.20 -19.61
C THR A 174 -22.14 -21.95 -20.31
N ALA A 175 -21.95 -21.70 -21.61
CA ALA A 175 -20.85 -22.24 -22.42
C ALA A 175 -19.57 -21.39 -22.32
N LEU A 176 -19.59 -20.24 -21.62
CA LEU A 176 -18.41 -19.39 -21.50
C LEU A 176 -17.22 -20.12 -20.88
N THR A 177 -16.11 -20.10 -21.58
CA THR A 177 -14.79 -20.57 -21.14
C THR A 177 -13.86 -19.45 -20.78
N GLU A 178 -14.03 -18.27 -21.41
CA GLU A 178 -13.23 -17.07 -21.12
C GLU A 178 -14.10 -15.83 -21.02
N LEU A 179 -13.90 -15.06 -19.95
CA LEU A 179 -14.56 -13.79 -19.68
C LEU A 179 -13.51 -12.71 -19.36
N SER A 180 -13.46 -11.65 -20.16
CA SER A 180 -12.70 -10.44 -19.90
C SER A 180 -13.64 -9.24 -19.86
N CYS A 181 -13.87 -8.70 -18.66
CA CYS A 181 -14.73 -7.55 -18.38
C CYS A 181 -14.06 -6.50 -17.50
N SER A 182 -12.72 -6.51 -17.46
CA SER A 182 -11.93 -5.53 -16.71
C SER A 182 -12.16 -4.10 -17.19
N TYR A 183 -11.79 -3.10 -16.36
CA TYR A 183 -11.95 -1.67 -16.67
C TYR A 183 -13.39 -1.31 -17.10
N ASN A 184 -14.35 -1.61 -16.22
CA ASN A 184 -15.75 -1.22 -16.31
C ASN A 184 -16.21 -0.58 -14.98
N GLN A 185 -17.49 -0.48 -14.74
CA GLN A 185 -18.09 0.11 -13.53
C GLN A 185 -18.95 -0.92 -12.78
N LEU A 186 -18.63 -2.22 -12.92
CA LEU A 186 -19.40 -3.30 -12.34
C LEU A 186 -19.31 -3.27 -10.80
N THR A 187 -20.45 -3.24 -10.13
CA THR A 187 -20.54 -3.33 -8.66
C THR A 187 -20.73 -4.77 -8.19
N GLU A 188 -21.20 -5.65 -9.07
CA GLU A 188 -21.34 -7.09 -8.86
C GLU A 188 -21.00 -7.87 -10.14
N LEU A 189 -20.56 -9.11 -9.97
CA LEU A 189 -20.34 -10.05 -11.07
C LEU A 189 -20.69 -11.46 -10.59
N ASN A 190 -21.79 -12.01 -11.12
CA ASN A 190 -22.23 -13.36 -10.80
C ASN A 190 -21.87 -14.33 -11.94
N VAL A 191 -20.90 -15.22 -11.67
CA VAL A 191 -20.40 -16.24 -12.60
C VAL A 191 -20.77 -17.66 -12.19
N ASN A 192 -21.68 -17.83 -11.24
CA ASN A 192 -22.01 -19.14 -10.67
C ASN A 192 -22.59 -20.15 -11.68
N ASN A 193 -23.22 -19.66 -12.77
CA ASN A 193 -23.72 -20.52 -13.84
C ASN A 193 -22.68 -20.85 -14.94
N ASN A 194 -21.56 -20.15 -14.93
CA ASN A 194 -20.54 -20.27 -15.98
C ASN A 194 -19.44 -21.26 -15.55
N THR A 195 -19.84 -22.48 -15.24
CA THR A 195 -18.97 -23.52 -14.65
C THR A 195 -17.84 -24.01 -15.56
N ALA A 196 -17.92 -23.69 -16.87
CA ALA A 196 -16.90 -24.00 -17.86
C ALA A 196 -15.76 -22.95 -17.93
N LEU A 197 -15.86 -21.85 -17.16
CA LEU A 197 -14.85 -20.80 -17.17
C LEU A 197 -13.48 -21.31 -16.72
N THR A 198 -12.51 -21.14 -17.60
CA THR A 198 -11.08 -21.40 -17.35
C THR A 198 -10.31 -20.11 -17.11
N ARG A 199 -10.84 -18.97 -17.60
CA ARG A 199 -10.24 -17.65 -17.46
C ARG A 199 -11.27 -16.60 -17.11
N ILE A 200 -10.98 -15.83 -16.04
CA ILE A 200 -11.71 -14.62 -15.66
C ILE A 200 -10.71 -13.47 -15.50
N ASP A 201 -10.99 -12.37 -16.20
CA ASP A 201 -10.38 -11.07 -15.97
C ASP A 201 -11.48 -10.04 -15.69
N CYS A 202 -11.62 -9.65 -14.44
CA CYS A 202 -12.60 -8.69 -13.94
C CYS A 202 -11.97 -7.55 -13.13
N GLY A 203 -10.68 -7.32 -13.34
CA GLY A 203 -9.94 -6.27 -12.67
C GLY A 203 -10.47 -4.87 -12.97
N SER A 204 -10.13 -3.89 -12.14
CA SER A 204 -10.50 -2.49 -12.35
C SER A 204 -12.01 -2.28 -12.60
N ASN A 205 -12.82 -2.80 -11.68
CA ASN A 205 -14.25 -2.57 -11.53
C ASN A 205 -14.54 -1.97 -10.14
N GLN A 206 -15.76 -2.11 -9.63
CA GLN A 206 -16.17 -1.62 -8.30
C GLN A 206 -16.67 -2.77 -7.42
N LEU A 207 -16.13 -3.98 -7.62
CA LEU A 207 -16.55 -5.18 -6.92
C LEU A 207 -16.15 -5.10 -5.44
N SER A 208 -17.07 -5.36 -4.54
CA SER A 208 -16.83 -5.56 -3.10
C SER A 208 -16.73 -7.03 -2.71
N GLU A 209 -17.25 -7.93 -3.56
CA GLU A 209 -17.18 -9.38 -3.41
C GLU A 209 -17.07 -10.07 -4.77
N LEU A 210 -16.50 -11.27 -4.79
CA LEU A 210 -16.42 -12.14 -5.96
C LEU A 210 -16.52 -13.60 -5.51
N ASP A 211 -17.54 -14.30 -5.95
CA ASP A 211 -17.72 -15.74 -5.71
C ASP A 211 -17.35 -16.53 -6.97
N VAL A 212 -16.25 -17.27 -6.89
CA VAL A 212 -15.76 -18.17 -7.94
C VAL A 212 -15.85 -19.65 -7.55
N SER A 213 -16.60 -19.97 -6.48
CA SER A 213 -16.67 -21.32 -5.90
C SER A 213 -17.22 -22.38 -6.87
N LYS A 214 -17.98 -21.97 -7.89
CA LYS A 214 -18.54 -22.87 -8.93
C LYS A 214 -17.65 -23.00 -10.17
N ASN A 215 -16.64 -22.13 -10.31
CA ASN A 215 -15.78 -22.10 -11.49
C ASN A 215 -14.54 -22.97 -11.26
N THR A 216 -14.74 -24.26 -11.00
CA THR A 216 -13.68 -25.18 -10.58
C THR A 216 -12.63 -25.48 -11.64
N ALA A 217 -12.92 -25.15 -12.92
CA ALA A 217 -12.01 -25.28 -14.04
C ALA A 217 -11.06 -24.07 -14.22
N LEU A 218 -11.14 -23.06 -13.33
CA LEU A 218 -10.30 -21.86 -13.46
C LEU A 218 -8.81 -22.18 -13.38
N THR A 219 -8.10 -21.74 -14.40
CA THR A 219 -6.62 -21.75 -14.45
C THR A 219 -6.03 -20.35 -14.34
N TYR A 220 -6.83 -19.30 -14.64
CA TYR A 220 -6.45 -17.90 -14.59
C TYR A 220 -7.55 -17.08 -13.94
N LEU A 221 -7.20 -16.31 -12.91
CA LEU A 221 -8.07 -15.33 -12.27
C LEU A 221 -7.30 -14.01 -12.07
N SER A 222 -7.83 -12.93 -12.66
CA SER A 222 -7.38 -11.57 -12.40
C SER A 222 -8.55 -10.72 -11.92
N CYS A 223 -8.46 -10.25 -10.68
CA CYS A 223 -9.41 -9.32 -10.05
C CYS A 223 -8.67 -8.15 -9.38
N GLY A 224 -7.42 -7.89 -9.78
CA GLY A 224 -6.63 -6.74 -9.34
C GLY A 224 -7.18 -5.44 -9.92
N SER A 225 -6.84 -4.30 -9.31
CA SER A 225 -7.44 -3.03 -9.68
C SER A 225 -6.43 -1.88 -9.61
N ASN A 226 -6.41 -1.01 -10.62
CA ASN A 226 -5.72 0.28 -10.50
C ASN A 226 -6.49 1.24 -9.58
N GLU A 227 -7.81 1.29 -9.75
CA GLU A 227 -8.72 2.09 -8.93
C GLU A 227 -10.11 1.44 -8.99
N GLY A 228 -10.54 0.71 -7.99
CA GLY A 228 -11.92 0.28 -8.11
C GLY A 228 -12.34 -0.90 -7.26
N ASN A 229 -11.90 -2.11 -7.53
CA ASN A 229 -12.29 -3.26 -6.71
C ASN A 229 -11.84 -3.05 -5.25
N LYS A 230 -12.70 -3.45 -4.33
CA LYS A 230 -12.49 -3.29 -2.88
C LYS A 230 -12.78 -4.61 -2.17
N LEU A 231 -12.26 -5.69 -2.74
CA LEU A 231 -12.43 -7.02 -2.16
C LEU A 231 -11.76 -7.05 -0.78
N THR A 232 -12.49 -7.43 0.23
CA THR A 232 -11.96 -7.64 1.59
C THR A 232 -11.61 -9.10 1.86
N LYS A 233 -12.12 -10.01 1.01
CA LYS A 233 -11.86 -11.45 1.05
C LYS A 233 -11.95 -12.03 -0.37
N LEU A 234 -11.24 -13.13 -0.59
CA LEU A 234 -11.31 -13.93 -1.81
C LEU A 234 -11.13 -15.39 -1.42
N ASP A 235 -12.10 -16.24 -1.75
CA ASP A 235 -12.01 -17.68 -1.55
C ASP A 235 -11.77 -18.39 -2.88
N VAL A 236 -10.60 -19.01 -3.00
CA VAL A 236 -10.17 -19.77 -4.18
C VAL A 236 -9.97 -21.25 -3.86
N SER A 237 -10.49 -21.73 -2.73
CA SER A 237 -10.29 -23.11 -2.26
C SER A 237 -10.81 -24.17 -3.21
N ASN A 238 -11.82 -23.85 -4.04
CA ASN A 238 -12.39 -24.73 -5.05
C ASN A 238 -11.70 -24.63 -6.43
N ASN A 239 -10.84 -23.64 -6.64
CA ASN A 239 -10.18 -23.38 -7.91
C ASN A 239 -8.78 -24.02 -7.93
N THR A 240 -8.73 -25.33 -7.76
CA THR A 240 -7.47 -26.09 -7.54
C THR A 240 -6.55 -26.10 -8.75
N GLU A 241 -7.08 -25.82 -9.95
CA GLU A 241 -6.33 -25.79 -11.21
C GLU A 241 -5.67 -24.42 -11.48
N LEU A 242 -5.82 -23.44 -10.57
CA LEU A 242 -5.23 -22.11 -10.75
C LEU A 242 -3.71 -22.19 -10.90
N THR A 243 -3.24 -21.65 -12.02
CA THR A 243 -1.81 -21.44 -12.30
C THR A 243 -1.41 -19.97 -12.23
N TYR A 244 -2.39 -19.07 -12.38
CA TYR A 244 -2.22 -17.63 -12.38
C TYR A 244 -3.30 -16.98 -11.53
N LEU A 245 -2.91 -16.19 -10.52
CA LEU A 245 -3.81 -15.48 -9.62
C LEU A 245 -3.32 -14.06 -9.38
N GLU A 246 -4.16 -13.09 -9.72
CA GLU A 246 -3.95 -11.67 -9.43
C GLU A 246 -5.13 -11.07 -8.68
N PHE A 247 -4.85 -10.48 -7.53
CA PHE A 247 -5.82 -9.71 -6.74
C PHE A 247 -5.18 -8.45 -6.11
N TRP A 248 -4.19 -7.91 -6.80
CA TRP A 248 -3.47 -6.73 -6.33
C TRP A 248 -4.39 -5.50 -6.18
N HIS A 249 -4.00 -4.56 -5.29
CA HIS A 249 -4.70 -3.32 -4.98
C HIS A 249 -6.18 -3.56 -4.63
N ASN A 250 -6.39 -4.39 -3.62
CA ASN A 250 -7.66 -4.64 -2.94
C ASN A 250 -7.49 -4.36 -1.44
N GLU A 251 -8.42 -4.83 -0.60
CA GLU A 251 -8.39 -4.65 0.86
C GLU A 251 -8.32 -6.00 1.60
N ILE A 252 -7.73 -7.01 0.96
CA ILE A 252 -7.67 -8.39 1.49
C ILE A 252 -6.67 -8.45 2.64
N THR A 253 -7.10 -9.00 3.77
CA THR A 253 -6.29 -9.13 4.99
C THR A 253 -5.68 -10.50 5.17
N SER A 254 -6.27 -11.55 4.57
CA SER A 254 -5.78 -12.93 4.59
C SER A 254 -6.28 -13.70 3.37
N ILE A 255 -5.55 -14.73 2.96
CA ILE A 255 -5.93 -15.65 1.90
C ILE A 255 -5.41 -17.05 2.19
N ASP A 256 -6.25 -18.07 1.95
CA ASP A 256 -5.82 -19.48 1.99
C ASP A 256 -5.54 -19.99 0.58
N LEU A 257 -4.27 -20.29 0.31
CA LEU A 257 -3.79 -20.85 -0.97
C LEU A 257 -3.41 -22.32 -0.88
N SER A 258 -3.73 -22.99 0.23
CA SER A 258 -3.31 -24.38 0.50
C SER A 258 -3.82 -25.40 -0.53
N LYS A 259 -4.88 -25.08 -1.25
CA LYS A 259 -5.47 -25.93 -2.31
C LYS A 259 -4.97 -25.61 -3.71
N ASN A 260 -4.36 -24.43 -3.92
CA ASN A 260 -3.94 -23.96 -5.23
C ASN A 260 -2.49 -24.39 -5.52
N THR A 261 -2.22 -25.68 -5.46
CA THR A 261 -0.87 -26.25 -5.53
C THR A 261 -0.22 -26.14 -6.92
N ALA A 262 -1.01 -25.88 -7.97
CA ALA A 262 -0.55 -25.67 -9.33
C ALA A 262 -0.08 -24.21 -9.61
N LEU A 263 -0.19 -23.31 -8.62
CA LEU A 263 0.04 -21.89 -8.80
C LEU A 263 1.50 -21.60 -9.17
N LYS A 264 1.69 -20.89 -10.29
CA LYS A 264 2.99 -20.47 -10.83
C LYS A 264 3.21 -18.97 -10.69
N ASN A 265 2.16 -18.17 -10.82
CA ASN A 265 2.20 -16.72 -10.73
C ASN A 265 1.19 -16.24 -9.71
N LEU A 266 1.67 -15.49 -8.73
CA LEU A 266 0.86 -14.85 -7.70
C LEU A 266 1.21 -13.37 -7.65
N SER A 267 0.19 -12.51 -7.85
CA SER A 267 0.28 -11.08 -7.65
C SER A 267 -0.76 -10.63 -6.63
N CYS A 268 -0.31 -10.34 -5.43
CA CYS A 268 -1.13 -9.90 -4.30
C CYS A 268 -0.65 -8.56 -3.71
N TYR A 269 0.18 -7.83 -4.46
CA TYR A 269 0.73 -6.58 -3.96
C TYR A 269 -0.38 -5.54 -3.71
N LYS A 270 -0.09 -4.58 -2.82
CA LYS A 270 -1.02 -3.49 -2.47
C LYS A 270 -2.33 -4.03 -1.88
N ASN A 271 -2.20 -4.81 -0.82
CA ASN A 271 -3.28 -5.32 0.02
C ASN A 271 -2.98 -5.04 1.50
N LYS A 272 -3.66 -5.72 2.42
CA LYS A 272 -3.48 -5.60 3.87
C LYS A 272 -3.06 -6.94 4.51
N LEU A 273 -2.32 -7.77 3.75
CA LEU A 273 -1.90 -9.10 4.22
C LEU A 273 -0.88 -8.95 5.35
N THR A 274 -1.14 -9.58 6.49
CA THR A 274 -0.21 -9.66 7.62
C THR A 274 0.61 -10.94 7.63
N GLU A 275 0.12 -11.98 6.95
CA GLU A 275 0.75 -13.28 6.74
C GLU A 275 0.46 -13.82 5.35
N LEU A 276 1.32 -14.70 4.84
CA LEU A 276 1.15 -15.36 3.55
C LEU A 276 1.83 -16.73 3.60
N ASP A 277 1.02 -17.81 3.73
CA ASP A 277 1.51 -19.19 3.70
C ASP A 277 1.56 -19.71 2.25
N LEU A 278 2.78 -19.95 1.79
CA LEU A 278 3.06 -20.49 0.45
C LEU A 278 3.65 -21.91 0.49
N SER A 279 3.59 -22.58 1.65
CA SER A 279 4.21 -23.90 1.87
C SER A 279 3.68 -25.00 0.92
N LYS A 280 2.48 -24.82 0.36
CA LYS A 280 1.86 -25.75 -0.61
C LYS A 280 2.05 -25.33 -2.07
N ASN A 281 2.45 -24.09 -2.33
CA ASN A 281 2.55 -23.54 -3.68
C ASN A 281 3.98 -23.73 -4.25
N THR A 282 4.45 -24.96 -4.27
CA THR A 282 5.85 -25.31 -4.61
C THR A 282 6.20 -25.09 -6.08
N ALA A 283 5.20 -24.93 -6.94
CA ALA A 283 5.37 -24.63 -8.36
C ALA A 283 5.55 -23.13 -8.67
N LEU A 284 5.53 -22.28 -7.61
CA LEU A 284 5.56 -20.83 -7.77
C LEU A 284 6.88 -20.37 -8.40
N THR A 285 6.78 -19.61 -9.48
CA THR A 285 7.92 -19.02 -10.21
C THR A 285 7.97 -17.51 -10.06
N ASN A 286 6.83 -16.86 -9.89
CA ASN A 286 6.72 -15.41 -9.80
C ASN A 286 5.82 -15.02 -8.60
N LEU A 287 6.36 -14.24 -7.69
CA LEU A 287 5.66 -13.73 -6.52
C LEU A 287 5.81 -12.22 -6.42
N LEU A 288 4.68 -11.51 -6.53
CA LEU A 288 4.56 -10.07 -6.28
C LEU A 288 3.68 -9.87 -5.06
N CYS A 289 4.28 -9.64 -3.90
CA CYS A 289 3.60 -9.44 -2.61
C CYS A 289 4.02 -8.12 -1.92
N GLY A 290 4.56 -7.17 -2.68
CA GLY A 290 4.92 -5.84 -2.19
C GLY A 290 3.71 -5.06 -1.68
N ASP A 291 3.95 -3.93 -0.98
CA ASP A 291 2.91 -3.05 -0.41
C ASP A 291 1.86 -3.83 0.40
N ASN A 292 2.32 -4.59 1.40
CA ASN A 292 1.50 -5.32 2.36
C ASN A 292 1.99 -5.06 3.80
N GLU A 293 1.51 -5.83 4.78
CA GLU A 293 1.89 -5.71 6.18
C GLU A 293 2.66 -6.95 6.69
N LEU A 294 3.30 -7.70 5.78
CA LEU A 294 4.01 -8.94 6.12
C LEU A 294 5.18 -8.67 7.06
N THR A 295 5.23 -9.41 8.16
CA THR A 295 6.33 -9.35 9.14
C THR A 295 7.36 -10.46 8.93
N SER A 296 6.96 -11.54 8.26
CA SER A 296 7.80 -12.69 7.87
C SER A 296 7.31 -13.25 6.53
N LEU A 297 8.18 -13.95 5.83
CA LEU A 297 7.86 -14.63 4.57
C LEU A 297 8.75 -15.87 4.45
N ASP A 298 8.15 -17.06 4.60
CA ASP A 298 8.85 -18.35 4.42
C ASP A 298 8.73 -18.82 2.98
N LEU A 299 9.86 -18.86 2.29
CA LEU A 299 9.98 -19.31 0.89
C LEU A 299 10.77 -20.61 0.76
N SER A 300 11.03 -21.32 1.87
CA SER A 300 11.85 -22.54 1.90
C SER A 300 11.34 -23.67 0.99
N LYS A 301 10.04 -23.66 0.67
CA LYS A 301 9.40 -24.65 -0.22
C LYS A 301 9.25 -24.17 -1.67
N ASN A 302 9.46 -22.88 -1.95
CA ASN A 302 9.24 -22.28 -3.27
C ASN A 302 10.54 -22.25 -4.09
N THR A 303 11.19 -23.39 -4.24
CA THR A 303 12.52 -23.53 -4.84
C THR A 303 12.55 -23.24 -6.35
N ALA A 304 11.38 -23.20 -7.01
CA ALA A 304 11.23 -22.83 -8.42
C ALA A 304 11.18 -21.32 -8.66
N LEU A 305 11.24 -20.50 -7.60
CA LEU A 305 11.03 -19.05 -7.67
C LEU A 305 12.14 -18.38 -8.48
N LYS A 306 11.73 -17.56 -9.47
CA LYS A 306 12.59 -16.78 -10.37
C LYS A 306 12.48 -15.29 -10.12
N SER A 307 11.30 -14.80 -9.76
CA SER A 307 11.05 -13.40 -9.45
C SER A 307 10.34 -13.26 -8.12
N LEU A 308 10.94 -12.44 -7.25
CA LEU A 308 10.40 -12.06 -5.96
C LEU A 308 10.35 -10.54 -5.83
N GLU A 309 9.14 -10.00 -5.66
CA GLU A 309 8.93 -8.60 -5.32
C GLU A 309 8.14 -8.53 -4.01
N CYS A 310 8.86 -8.27 -2.91
CA CYS A 310 8.32 -8.19 -1.55
C CYS A 310 8.60 -6.80 -0.90
N PHE A 311 8.78 -5.79 -1.74
CA PHE A 311 9.04 -4.42 -1.31
C PHE A 311 7.90 -3.85 -0.45
N SER A 312 8.18 -2.77 0.31
CA SER A 312 7.17 -2.08 1.14
C SER A 312 6.36 -3.03 2.03
N ASN A 313 7.08 -3.79 2.88
CA ASN A 313 6.52 -4.65 3.91
C ASN A 313 7.17 -4.35 5.27
N LYS A 314 6.99 -5.24 6.24
CA LYS A 314 7.57 -5.11 7.58
C LYS A 314 8.57 -6.23 7.88
N LEU A 315 9.17 -6.85 6.83
CA LEU A 315 10.07 -7.99 6.96
C LEU A 315 11.34 -7.59 7.71
N THR A 316 11.69 -8.33 8.77
CA THR A 316 12.92 -8.13 9.54
C THR A 316 14.04 -9.07 9.10
N ALA A 317 13.69 -10.18 8.46
CA ALA A 317 14.60 -11.15 7.87
C ALA A 317 14.01 -11.73 6.59
N LEU A 318 14.88 -12.19 5.68
CA LEU A 318 14.50 -12.86 4.44
C LEU A 318 15.54 -13.94 4.13
N ASP A 319 15.15 -15.20 4.27
CA ASP A 319 16.01 -16.35 3.90
C ASP A 319 15.69 -16.81 2.48
N LEU A 320 16.68 -16.69 1.61
CA LEU A 320 16.60 -17.08 0.21
C LEU A 320 17.56 -18.24 -0.15
N SER A 321 18.09 -18.91 0.85
CA SER A 321 19.09 -19.98 0.68
C SER A 321 18.61 -21.13 -0.22
N ASN A 322 17.30 -21.39 -0.25
CA ASN A 322 16.68 -22.43 -1.08
C ASN A 322 16.18 -21.93 -2.45
N ASN A 323 16.18 -20.62 -2.69
CA ASN A 323 15.63 -20.03 -3.92
C ASN A 323 16.75 -19.75 -4.95
N THR A 324 17.53 -20.76 -5.26
CA THR A 324 18.74 -20.66 -6.09
C THR A 324 18.48 -20.29 -7.56
N ASN A 325 17.22 -20.37 -8.01
CA ASN A 325 16.79 -19.99 -9.36
C ASN A 325 16.39 -18.51 -9.46
N LEU A 326 16.56 -17.74 -8.39
CA LEU A 326 16.08 -16.34 -8.35
C LEU A 326 16.91 -15.46 -9.29
N GLU A 327 16.22 -14.80 -10.21
CA GLU A 327 16.75 -13.89 -11.23
C GLU A 327 16.46 -12.42 -10.89
N VAL A 328 15.30 -12.15 -10.28
CA VAL A 328 14.85 -10.80 -9.88
C VAL A 328 14.47 -10.80 -8.40
N LEU A 329 15.04 -9.83 -7.66
CA LEU A 329 14.73 -9.60 -6.25
C LEU A 329 14.49 -8.11 -6.00
N ARG A 330 13.29 -7.76 -5.52
CA ARG A 330 12.96 -6.43 -5.00
C ARG A 330 12.47 -6.55 -3.56
N CYS A 331 13.32 -6.19 -2.61
CA CYS A 331 13.05 -6.25 -1.17
C CYS A 331 13.28 -4.89 -0.47
N ASN A 332 13.21 -3.80 -1.24
CA ASN A 332 13.33 -2.43 -0.72
C ASN A 332 12.17 -2.08 0.21
N ASP A 333 12.36 -1.02 1.02
CA ASP A 333 11.33 -0.50 1.93
C ASP A 333 10.78 -1.56 2.91
N ASN A 334 11.68 -2.28 3.58
CA ASN A 334 11.41 -3.23 4.64
C ASN A 334 12.16 -2.85 5.92
N LYS A 335 12.33 -3.80 6.83
CA LYS A 335 13.06 -3.66 8.10
C LYS A 335 14.26 -4.61 8.18
N LEU A 336 14.81 -5.02 7.03
CA LEU A 336 15.96 -5.91 6.99
C LEU A 336 17.19 -5.23 7.58
N THR A 337 18.03 -5.98 8.27
CA THR A 337 19.33 -5.54 8.76
C THR A 337 20.48 -6.26 8.06
N SER A 338 20.19 -7.37 7.40
CA SER A 338 21.13 -8.17 6.63
C SER A 338 20.40 -8.91 5.51
N LEU A 339 21.14 -9.38 4.55
CA LEU A 339 20.64 -10.22 3.47
C LEU A 339 21.79 -11.11 2.98
N ASP A 340 21.55 -12.41 2.83
CA ASP A 340 22.52 -13.33 2.26
C ASP A 340 22.03 -13.86 0.90
N LEU A 341 22.73 -13.50 -0.15
CA LEU A 341 22.49 -13.90 -1.54
C LEU A 341 23.58 -14.81 -2.10
N SER A 342 24.41 -15.39 -1.23
CA SER A 342 25.55 -16.22 -1.65
C SER A 342 25.12 -17.40 -2.55
N ASN A 343 23.93 -17.92 -2.34
CA ASN A 343 23.34 -19.02 -3.13
C ASN A 343 22.54 -18.52 -4.35
N ASN A 344 22.30 -17.21 -4.49
CA ASN A 344 21.43 -16.65 -5.52
C ASN A 344 22.23 -16.03 -6.67
N THR A 345 23.10 -16.82 -7.30
CA THR A 345 24.08 -16.37 -8.29
C THR A 345 23.48 -15.94 -9.64
N LEU A 346 22.20 -16.20 -9.86
CA LEU A 346 21.48 -15.85 -11.10
C LEU A 346 20.84 -14.46 -11.04
N ILE A 347 20.88 -13.77 -9.89
CA ILE A 347 20.26 -12.46 -9.73
C ILE A 347 20.92 -11.45 -10.68
N ASN A 348 20.10 -10.88 -11.55
CA ASN A 348 20.46 -9.84 -12.51
C ASN A 348 19.61 -8.56 -12.34
N GLY A 349 18.49 -8.63 -11.62
CA GLY A 349 17.63 -7.54 -11.23
C GLY A 349 17.50 -7.45 -9.72
N PHE A 350 18.24 -6.52 -9.08
CA PHE A 350 18.27 -6.39 -7.62
C PHE A 350 17.92 -4.99 -7.12
N SER A 351 17.06 -4.91 -6.11
CA SER A 351 16.77 -3.71 -5.32
C SER A 351 16.50 -4.06 -3.86
N GLY A 352 17.36 -3.56 -2.96
CA GLY A 352 17.25 -3.78 -1.51
C GLY A 352 17.36 -2.50 -0.67
N LYS A 353 17.20 -1.31 -1.28
CA LYS A 353 17.37 0.00 -0.63
C LYS A 353 16.24 0.31 0.37
N TYR A 354 16.46 1.32 1.22
CA TYR A 354 15.47 1.86 2.16
C TYR A 354 14.97 0.86 3.22
N ASN A 355 15.79 -0.13 3.57
CA ASN A 355 15.53 -0.97 4.72
C ASN A 355 15.89 -0.20 6.01
N ILE A 356 14.89 0.00 6.89
CA ILE A 356 15.05 0.78 8.13
C ILE A 356 14.56 -0.05 9.30
N TYR A 357 15.48 -0.41 10.20
CA TYR A 357 15.17 -1.13 11.43
C TYR A 357 15.24 -0.19 12.64
N ASN A 358 14.21 -0.21 13.49
CA ASN A 358 14.20 0.56 14.73
C ASN A 358 14.84 -0.26 15.84
N ILE A 359 15.81 0.33 16.55
CA ILE A 359 16.52 -0.32 17.63
C ILE A 359 16.76 0.65 18.79
N THR A 360 16.78 0.12 20.01
CA THR A 360 17.11 0.88 21.22
C THR A 360 18.53 0.53 21.66
N ALA A 361 19.38 1.54 21.79
CA ALA A 361 20.69 1.43 22.44
C ALA A 361 20.53 1.56 23.94
N ASP A 362 21.44 0.97 24.71
CA ASP A 362 21.50 1.16 26.15
C ASP A 362 21.87 2.60 26.54
N SER A 363 21.91 2.90 27.82
CA SER A 363 22.29 4.22 28.36
C SER A 363 23.70 4.65 27.99
N ASP A 364 24.60 3.70 27.73
CA ASP A 364 25.96 3.93 27.23
C ASP A 364 26.01 4.05 25.70
N ARG A 365 24.83 4.10 25.05
CA ARG A 365 24.64 4.18 23.59
C ARG A 365 25.19 2.97 22.84
N ARG A 366 25.18 1.79 23.44
CA ARG A 366 25.69 0.55 22.89
C ARG A 366 24.57 -0.33 22.38
N ILE A 367 24.83 -1.05 21.31
CA ILE A 367 23.96 -2.05 20.70
C ILE A 367 24.79 -3.30 20.46
N ASN A 368 24.33 -4.44 20.93
CA ASN A 368 24.92 -5.72 20.55
C ASN A 368 24.39 -6.12 19.16
N LEU A 369 25.26 -6.14 18.17
CA LEU A 369 24.92 -6.45 16.78
C LEU A 369 24.47 -7.92 16.59
N SER A 370 24.79 -8.81 17.52
CA SER A 370 24.29 -10.20 17.50
C SER A 370 22.78 -10.30 17.78
N ASP A 371 22.16 -9.25 18.32
CA ASP A 371 20.73 -9.20 18.60
C ASP A 371 19.91 -8.70 17.39
N LEU A 372 20.58 -8.27 16.31
CA LEU A 372 19.92 -7.87 15.09
C LEU A 372 19.28 -9.09 14.39
N PRO A 373 18.09 -8.93 13.81
CA PRO A 373 17.43 -10.02 13.09
C PRO A 373 18.18 -10.41 11.81
N GLY A 374 17.83 -11.59 11.24
CA GLY A 374 18.34 -12.02 9.94
C GLY A 374 19.75 -12.62 9.98
N SER A 375 20.21 -13.15 11.14
CA SER A 375 21.54 -13.75 11.29
C SER A 375 22.66 -12.77 10.89
N PHE A 376 22.60 -11.55 11.44
CA PHE A 376 23.53 -10.48 11.12
C PHE A 376 24.99 -10.90 11.35
N ASP A 377 25.82 -10.76 10.33
CA ASP A 377 27.27 -11.02 10.39
C ASP A 377 28.04 -9.70 10.29
N VAL A 378 28.66 -9.28 11.39
CA VAL A 378 29.40 -8.03 11.47
C VAL A 378 30.57 -7.98 10.49
N SER A 379 31.15 -9.12 10.11
CA SER A 379 32.26 -9.18 9.16
C SER A 379 31.88 -8.80 7.73
N LYS A 380 30.59 -8.90 7.40
CA LYS A 380 30.01 -8.49 6.11
C LYS A 380 29.59 -7.00 6.09
N ALA A 381 29.64 -6.30 7.24
CA ALA A 381 29.22 -4.90 7.36
C ALA A 381 30.42 -3.94 7.36
N SER A 382 30.31 -2.88 6.58
CA SER A 382 31.37 -1.87 6.39
C SER A 382 30.78 -0.47 6.26
N ASN A 383 31.63 0.54 6.09
CA ASN A 383 31.23 1.94 5.83
C ASN A 383 30.27 2.52 6.88
N TRP A 384 30.45 2.17 8.14
CA TRP A 384 29.63 2.62 9.24
C TRP A 384 29.63 4.13 9.39
N LYS A 385 28.44 4.75 9.50
CA LYS A 385 28.22 6.17 9.75
C LYS A 385 27.24 6.33 10.91
N GLY A 386 27.51 7.28 11.81
CA GLY A 386 26.68 7.54 12.99
C GLY A 386 27.03 6.68 14.20
N GLY A 387 28.06 5.84 14.10
CA GLY A 387 28.57 5.01 15.20
C GLY A 387 29.90 4.35 14.86
N THR A 388 30.53 3.71 15.84
CA THR A 388 31.76 2.93 15.72
C THR A 388 31.52 1.50 16.20
N VAL A 389 32.14 0.52 15.53
CA VAL A 389 31.97 -0.91 15.83
C VAL A 389 33.29 -1.48 16.34
N SER A 390 33.21 -2.22 17.45
CA SER A 390 34.32 -3.00 18.01
C SER A 390 33.81 -4.40 18.39
N GLY A 391 34.30 -5.43 17.69
CA GLY A 391 33.71 -6.75 17.76
C GLY A 391 32.24 -6.72 17.35
N ASN A 392 31.36 -7.26 18.19
CA ASN A 392 29.90 -7.25 17.96
C ASN A 392 29.18 -6.07 18.64
N VAL A 393 29.91 -5.07 19.13
CA VAL A 393 29.29 -3.91 19.81
C VAL A 393 29.39 -2.68 18.93
N LEU A 394 28.23 -2.12 18.59
CA LEU A 394 28.10 -0.81 17.98
C LEU A 394 27.92 0.24 19.09
N THR A 395 28.81 1.24 19.11
CA THR A 395 28.66 2.44 19.96
C THR A 395 28.15 3.58 19.08
N VAL A 396 26.96 4.08 19.37
CA VAL A 396 26.28 5.14 18.60
C VAL A 396 26.86 6.50 19.00
N ASN A 397 27.21 7.31 18.01
CA ASN A 397 27.77 8.65 18.23
C ASN A 397 26.79 9.54 19.01
N GLU A 398 27.33 10.49 19.77
CA GLU A 398 26.53 11.51 20.45
C GLU A 398 25.63 12.26 19.45
N ASN A 399 24.37 12.44 19.82
CA ASN A 399 23.33 13.06 18.99
C ASN A 399 22.94 12.33 17.67
N ALA A 400 23.55 11.20 17.32
CA ALA A 400 23.11 10.41 16.19
C ALA A 400 21.79 9.70 16.49
N LYS A 401 20.80 9.90 15.60
CA LYS A 401 19.49 9.26 15.63
C LYS A 401 19.39 8.08 14.65
N SER A 402 20.43 7.88 13.87
CA SER A 402 20.52 6.76 12.95
C SER A 402 21.98 6.35 12.72
N VAL A 403 22.15 5.06 12.45
CA VAL A 403 23.42 4.48 12.02
C VAL A 403 23.19 3.80 10.68
N THR A 404 24.03 4.08 9.70
CA THR A 404 24.00 3.41 8.40
C THR A 404 25.28 2.62 8.17
N TYR A 405 25.17 1.54 7.42
CA TYR A 405 26.30 0.69 7.02
C TYR A 405 26.00 0.02 5.68
N THR A 406 27.07 -0.32 4.96
CA THR A 406 27.00 -1.13 3.74
C THR A 406 27.21 -2.59 4.11
N TYR A 407 26.31 -3.47 3.72
CA TYR A 407 26.38 -4.91 3.97
C TYR A 407 26.67 -5.65 2.66
N ASP A 408 27.69 -6.50 2.68
CA ASP A 408 28.01 -7.41 1.58
C ASP A 408 27.03 -8.60 1.62
N CYS A 409 26.11 -8.64 0.65
CA CYS A 409 25.11 -9.68 0.54
C CYS A 409 25.62 -10.95 -0.15
N GLY A 410 26.85 -10.95 -0.67
CA GLY A 410 27.34 -12.03 -1.54
C GLY A 410 26.87 -11.87 -3.00
N SER A 411 27.32 -12.76 -3.88
CA SER A 411 27.03 -12.74 -5.33
C SER A 411 27.29 -11.38 -6.00
N GLY A 412 28.24 -10.60 -5.47
CA GLY A 412 28.57 -9.26 -5.98
C GLY A 412 27.54 -8.17 -5.66
N GLN A 413 26.60 -8.42 -4.79
CA GLN A 413 25.57 -7.48 -4.37
C GLN A 413 25.90 -6.87 -3.00
N SER A 414 25.58 -5.59 -2.82
CA SER A 414 25.67 -4.92 -1.52
C SER A 414 24.49 -3.98 -1.31
N VAL A 415 24.12 -3.75 -0.05
CA VAL A 415 23.01 -2.89 0.35
C VAL A 415 23.41 -1.99 1.49
N ASP A 416 22.99 -0.72 1.43
CA ASP A 416 23.06 0.19 2.56
C ASP A 416 21.82 0.02 3.44
N PHE A 417 22.03 -0.43 4.67
CA PHE A 417 21.00 -0.55 5.70
C PHE A 417 21.03 0.64 6.66
N ASN A 418 19.90 0.86 7.34
CA ASN A 418 19.74 1.95 8.29
C ASN A 418 19.13 1.45 9.60
N LEU A 419 19.83 1.67 10.70
CA LEU A 419 19.31 1.51 12.05
C LEU A 419 18.83 2.87 12.55
N ARG A 420 17.53 3.02 12.80
CA ARG A 420 16.99 4.18 13.49
C ARG A 420 17.09 3.93 14.99
N VAL A 421 17.89 4.76 15.66
CA VAL A 421 18.27 4.52 17.05
C VAL A 421 17.49 5.42 18.00
N THR A 422 16.90 4.81 19.02
CA THR A 422 16.53 5.45 20.29
C THR A 422 17.55 5.05 21.34
N VAL A 423 17.76 5.86 22.36
CA VAL A 423 18.64 5.54 23.50
C VAL A 423 17.75 5.37 24.71
N ASP A 424 17.97 4.29 25.44
CA ASP A 424 17.33 4.11 26.75
C ASP A 424 17.91 5.19 27.67
N GLU A 425 17.11 6.18 27.98
CA GLU A 425 17.48 7.10 29.05
C GLU A 425 17.48 6.28 30.34
N ALA A 426 18.62 6.21 31.02
CA ALA A 426 18.64 5.63 32.36
C ALA A 426 17.47 6.26 33.14
N PRO A 427 16.68 5.47 33.89
CA PRO A 427 15.55 6.00 34.62
C PRO A 427 16.03 7.21 35.40
N ALA A 428 15.34 8.34 35.25
CA ALA A 428 15.73 9.58 35.91
C ALA A 428 16.01 9.25 37.38
N HIS A 429 17.27 9.43 37.82
CA HIS A 429 17.67 9.10 39.18
C HIS A 429 16.83 9.93 40.14
N THR A 430 16.04 9.26 40.98
CA THR A 430 15.23 9.93 41.99
C THR A 430 16.10 10.14 43.20
N HIS A 431 16.49 11.41 43.44
CA HIS A 431 17.29 11.75 44.62
C HIS A 431 16.54 11.41 45.91
N THR A 432 17.15 10.55 46.72
CA THR A 432 16.71 10.31 48.09
C THR A 432 17.71 10.98 49.01
N TYR A 433 17.24 11.98 49.77
CA TYR A 433 18.12 12.77 50.62
C TYR A 433 18.29 12.15 51.99
N GLY A 434 19.53 12.15 52.46
CA GLY A 434 19.92 11.64 53.79
C GLY A 434 19.75 12.67 54.88
N GLU A 435 20.49 12.45 56.00
CA GLU A 435 20.58 13.40 57.13
C GLU A 435 21.20 14.73 56.70
N TRP A 436 21.14 15.73 57.57
CA TRP A 436 21.79 17.02 57.37
C TRP A 436 23.32 16.87 57.31
N ASN A 437 23.91 17.35 56.25
CA ASN A 437 25.34 17.68 56.17
C ASN A 437 25.56 19.12 56.55
N ASN A 438 26.74 19.47 57.05
CA ASN A 438 27.12 20.82 57.42
C ASN A 438 28.63 21.07 57.30
N ASP A 439 28.98 22.32 57.13
CA ASP A 439 30.31 22.87 57.32
C ASP A 439 30.27 24.09 58.26
N GLU A 440 31.30 24.90 58.30
CA GLU A 440 31.36 26.10 59.20
C GLU A 440 30.33 27.17 58.81
N THR A 441 29.81 27.17 57.57
CA THR A 441 28.98 28.24 56.99
C THR A 441 27.57 27.80 56.71
N ASN A 442 27.40 26.58 56.16
CA ASN A 442 26.15 26.11 55.60
C ASN A 442 25.74 24.74 56.10
N HIS A 443 24.48 24.42 55.89
CA HIS A 443 23.91 23.09 56.02
C HIS A 443 23.15 22.72 54.78
N TRP A 444 23.09 21.41 54.43
CA TRP A 444 22.41 20.87 53.23
C TRP A 444 22.09 19.37 53.41
N HIS A 445 21.19 18.88 52.55
CA HIS A 445 21.00 17.44 52.33
C HIS A 445 21.72 16.97 51.06
N GLU A 446 22.41 15.86 51.10
CA GLU A 446 22.95 15.21 49.92
C GLU A 446 22.16 13.94 49.55
N CYS A 447 22.20 13.58 48.23
CA CYS A 447 21.64 12.32 47.81
C CYS A 447 22.35 11.17 48.50
N SER A 448 21.59 10.28 49.15
CA SER A 448 22.08 9.15 49.92
C SER A 448 22.53 7.97 49.04
N ASP A 449 22.28 7.99 47.73
CA ASP A 449 22.70 6.95 46.79
C ASP A 449 24.16 7.17 46.38
N ALA A 450 25.02 6.23 46.76
CA ALA A 450 26.46 6.27 46.47
C ALA A 450 26.78 6.22 44.95
N SER A 451 25.81 5.80 44.11
CA SER A 451 25.93 5.78 42.64
C SER A 451 25.43 7.04 41.97
N CYS A 452 24.98 8.05 42.73
CA CYS A 452 24.49 9.30 42.20
C CYS A 452 25.57 10.06 41.39
N THR A 453 25.42 10.04 40.07
CA THR A 453 26.30 10.77 39.13
C THR A 453 25.71 12.10 38.69
N ASP A 454 24.41 12.30 38.92
CA ASP A 454 23.71 13.55 38.60
C ASP A 454 23.98 14.60 39.68
N LYS A 455 24.81 15.58 39.32
CA LYS A 455 25.11 16.72 40.21
C LYS A 455 24.00 17.78 40.22
N SER A 456 23.06 17.70 39.28
CA SER A 456 21.90 18.61 39.23
C SER A 456 20.84 18.11 40.20
N GLY A 457 20.70 18.81 41.35
CA GLY A 457 19.74 18.44 42.40
C GLY A 457 20.29 17.44 43.43
N SER A 458 21.59 17.03 43.33
CA SER A 458 22.22 16.16 44.33
C SER A 458 22.28 16.79 45.73
N VAL A 459 22.18 18.13 45.81
CA VAL A 459 22.15 18.91 47.04
C VAL A 459 20.82 19.61 47.16
N LYS A 460 20.18 19.53 48.32
CA LYS A 460 18.90 20.14 48.63
C LYS A 460 19.02 20.94 49.93
N ASP A 461 18.19 22.00 50.03
CA ASP A 461 18.07 22.84 51.24
C ASP A 461 19.40 23.48 51.70
N LEU A 462 20.32 23.76 50.76
CA LEU A 462 21.56 24.48 51.06
C LEU A 462 21.23 25.88 51.60
N ALA A 463 21.60 26.15 52.83
CA ALA A 463 21.38 27.45 53.49
C ALA A 463 22.47 27.71 54.52
N GLU A 464 22.68 28.99 54.85
CA GLU A 464 23.55 29.41 55.96
C GLU A 464 22.94 28.99 57.30
N HIS A 465 23.80 28.77 58.28
CA HIS A 465 23.37 28.42 59.65
C HIS A 465 22.59 29.53 60.34
N THR A 466 21.51 29.17 61.00
CA THR A 466 20.77 30.06 61.90
C THR A 466 21.04 29.62 63.32
N PHE A 467 21.90 30.38 64.03
CA PHE A 467 22.36 30.03 65.34
C PHE A 467 21.47 30.60 66.45
N GLU A 468 21.25 29.78 67.50
CA GLU A 468 20.61 30.15 68.75
C GLU A 468 21.52 29.76 69.92
N TRP A 469 21.56 30.59 70.96
CA TRP A 469 22.30 30.25 72.18
C TRP A 469 21.57 29.17 72.96
N LYS A 470 22.25 28.07 73.25
CA LYS A 470 21.79 27.00 74.12
C LYS A 470 22.63 27.00 75.40
N VAL A 471 22.02 26.88 76.56
CA VAL A 471 22.69 26.83 77.86
C VAL A 471 23.01 25.36 78.15
N ASP A 472 24.30 25.07 78.28
CA ASP A 472 24.79 23.71 78.63
C ASP A 472 24.81 23.50 80.12
N LYS A 473 25.09 24.58 80.86
CA LYS A 473 25.14 24.62 82.30
C LYS A 473 24.72 26.02 82.83
N GLU A 474 23.74 26.05 83.66
CA GLU A 474 23.28 27.27 84.26
C GLU A 474 24.36 27.86 85.18
N ALA A 475 24.45 29.19 85.16
CA ALA A 475 25.26 29.94 86.15
C ALA A 475 24.58 29.94 87.50
N THR A 476 25.35 29.88 88.56
CA THR A 476 24.87 29.99 89.94
C THR A 476 25.59 31.17 90.66
N GLU A 477 25.21 31.46 91.84
CA GLU A 477 25.92 32.47 92.67
C GLU A 477 27.36 32.09 92.98
N THR A 478 27.67 30.81 92.95
CA THR A 478 29.00 30.28 93.32
C THR A 478 29.81 29.73 92.16
N ALA A 479 29.16 29.49 90.99
CA ALA A 479 29.83 28.94 89.82
C ALA A 479 29.33 29.56 88.51
N THR A 480 30.21 29.71 87.51
CA THR A 480 29.89 30.14 86.18
C THR A 480 29.12 29.05 85.44
N GLY A 481 28.20 29.42 84.54
CA GLY A 481 27.51 28.61 83.58
C GLY A 481 28.31 28.48 82.30
N LEU A 482 27.82 27.64 81.40
CA LEU A 482 28.35 27.39 80.03
C LEU A 482 27.21 27.44 79.02
N LYS A 483 27.49 27.95 77.85
CA LYS A 483 26.57 27.94 76.71
C LYS A 483 27.33 27.76 75.40
N HIS A 484 26.65 27.36 74.38
CA HIS A 484 27.13 27.29 73.00
C HIS A 484 26.09 27.85 72.04
N GLU A 485 26.51 28.16 70.84
CA GLU A 485 25.59 28.44 69.75
C GLU A 485 25.31 27.13 69.01
N GLU A 486 24.05 26.81 68.76
CA GLU A 486 23.60 25.65 68.03
C GLU A 486 22.70 26.07 66.87
N CYS A 487 22.95 25.58 65.67
CA CYS A 487 22.06 25.83 64.54
C CYS A 487 20.71 25.16 64.80
N SER A 488 19.65 25.97 64.69
CA SER A 488 18.28 25.51 64.99
C SER A 488 17.74 24.53 63.98
N VAL A 489 18.44 24.34 62.80
CA VAL A 489 18.02 23.48 61.71
C VAL A 489 18.82 22.14 61.74
N CYS A 490 20.14 22.19 61.69
CA CYS A 490 20.99 20.99 61.53
C CYS A 490 21.72 20.55 62.81
N GLY A 491 21.62 21.35 63.92
CA GLY A 491 22.27 21.03 65.18
C GLY A 491 23.80 21.29 65.22
N TYR A 492 24.38 21.90 64.18
CA TYR A 492 25.81 22.26 64.17
C TYR A 492 26.13 23.22 65.33
N LYS A 493 27.19 22.90 66.09
CA LYS A 493 27.57 23.67 67.29
C LYS A 493 28.83 24.49 67.02
N ARG A 494 28.84 25.74 67.53
CA ARG A 494 30.02 26.62 67.57
C ARG A 494 30.08 27.38 68.86
N ASN A 495 31.18 28.05 69.14
CA ASN A 495 31.40 28.83 70.36
C ASN A 495 31.12 28.00 71.62
N GLU A 496 31.46 26.71 71.56
CA GLU A 496 31.31 25.78 72.70
C GLU A 496 32.07 26.30 73.90
N ASN A 497 31.54 26.08 75.12
CA ASN A 497 32.12 26.50 76.36
C ASN A 497 32.17 28.03 76.57
N THR A 498 31.34 28.81 75.90
CA THR A 498 31.19 30.24 76.19
C THR A 498 30.69 30.39 77.62
N VAL A 499 31.41 31.17 78.44
CA VAL A 499 31.14 31.28 79.86
C VAL A 499 29.94 32.25 80.08
N ILE A 500 29.01 31.80 80.92
CA ILE A 500 27.95 32.63 81.46
C ILE A 500 28.46 33.06 82.86
N GLU A 501 28.60 34.37 83.08
CA GLU A 501 29.06 34.92 84.33
C GLU A 501 28.14 34.52 85.52
N LYS A 502 28.70 34.48 86.73
CA LYS A 502 27.96 34.11 87.92
C LYS A 502 26.84 35.09 88.16
N ILE A 503 25.75 34.64 88.77
CA ILE A 503 24.63 35.43 89.12
C ILE A 503 25.05 36.36 90.30
N GLU A 504 25.14 37.68 90.07
CA GLU A 504 25.39 38.66 91.14
C GLU A 504 24.16 38.78 92.01
N LYS A 505 24.36 38.66 93.34
CA LYS A 505 23.32 38.88 94.32
C LYS A 505 22.93 40.36 94.42
N ASN A 506 21.75 40.68 93.92
CA ASN A 506 21.23 42.06 94.10
C ASN A 506 20.71 42.26 95.55
N PRO A 507 21.22 43.20 96.31
CA PRO A 507 20.86 43.38 97.72
C PRO A 507 19.49 44.03 98.01
N ALA A 508 18.56 44.07 97.11
CA ALA A 508 17.29 44.66 97.29
C ALA A 508 16.15 43.79 96.80
N ASP A 509 15.73 42.81 97.63
CA ASP A 509 14.31 42.43 97.67
C ASP A 509 14.05 41.55 98.92
N ILE A 510 13.79 42.23 100.03
CA ILE A 510 13.00 41.69 101.14
C ILE A 510 11.72 42.48 101.15
N SER A 511 10.63 41.95 100.65
CA SER A 511 9.34 41.95 101.37
C SER A 511 8.16 41.57 100.44
N ASN A 512 7.37 40.70 101.03
CA ASN A 512 5.94 40.49 100.96
C ASN A 512 5.30 39.71 99.85
N ASN A 513 4.97 38.50 100.29
CA ASN A 513 3.74 37.72 100.05
C ASN A 513 2.53 38.48 99.53
N THR A 514 1.91 37.95 98.51
CA THR A 514 0.52 37.42 98.55
C THR A 514 0.14 36.81 97.20
N PRO A 515 -0.52 35.68 97.15
CA PRO A 515 -0.90 35.00 95.87
C PRO A 515 -2.26 35.54 95.38
N ALA A 516 -2.42 35.78 94.14
CA ALA A 516 -3.72 36.03 93.51
C ALA A 516 -3.76 35.35 92.11
N PRO A 517 -4.92 35.16 91.57
CA PRO A 517 -5.37 33.82 91.21
C PRO A 517 -5.21 33.50 89.72
N VAL A 518 -5.30 32.24 89.47
CA VAL A 518 -5.39 31.58 88.14
C VAL A 518 -6.50 32.18 87.31
N GLN A 519 -6.17 32.69 86.13
CA GLN A 519 -7.14 32.90 85.04
C GLN A 519 -6.81 31.92 83.90
N THR A 520 -7.70 30.98 83.76
CA THR A 520 -7.87 30.11 82.58
C THR A 520 -8.23 30.92 81.37
N VAL A 521 -7.53 30.79 80.28
CA VAL A 521 -7.90 31.29 78.96
C VAL A 521 -8.27 30.07 78.08
N PRO A 522 -9.38 30.17 77.36
CA PRO A 522 -9.92 29.02 76.66
C PRO A 522 -9.17 28.69 75.32
N GLU A 523 -9.07 27.42 75.01
CA GLU A 523 -8.74 26.90 73.72
C GLU A 523 -9.78 27.37 72.68
N THR A 524 -9.32 27.98 71.61
CA THR A 524 -9.97 28.01 70.29
C THR A 524 -8.84 28.17 69.30
N GLY A 525 -8.70 27.50 68.24
CA GLY A 525 -9.48 26.63 67.43
C GLY A 525 -8.61 26.26 66.22
N ASP A 526 -8.78 25.10 65.80
CA ASP A 526 -8.30 24.45 64.60
C ASP A 526 -8.15 25.35 63.36
N ASN A 527 -6.96 25.41 62.80
CA ASN A 527 -6.68 26.03 61.49
C ASN A 527 -5.98 25.03 60.52
N SER A 528 -6.49 23.80 60.47
CA SER A 528 -6.01 22.78 59.53
C SER A 528 -6.93 22.61 58.30
N ASN A 529 -7.41 23.66 57.63
CA ASN A 529 -8.22 23.46 56.42
C ASN A 529 -8.10 24.55 55.34
N LEU A 530 -7.05 25.39 55.34
CA LEU A 530 -6.91 26.38 54.27
C LEU A 530 -6.03 25.95 53.09
N ILE A 531 -5.28 24.85 53.24
CA ILE A 531 -4.38 24.34 52.15
C ILE A 531 -5.10 23.34 51.27
N PHE A 532 -6.15 22.68 51.75
CA PHE A 532 -6.87 21.66 50.98
C PHE A 532 -7.81 22.26 49.90
N TRP A 533 -8.27 23.47 50.03
CA TRP A 533 -9.18 24.11 49.06
C TRP A 533 -8.48 24.84 47.91
N LEU A 534 -7.20 25.15 48.02
CA LEU A 534 -6.41 25.73 46.92
C LEU A 534 -5.92 24.70 45.91
N ALA A 535 -5.81 23.44 46.30
CA ALA A 535 -5.43 22.33 45.40
C ALA A 535 -6.59 21.85 44.51
N VAL A 536 -7.85 22.07 44.89
CA VAL A 536 -9.03 21.62 44.10
C VAL A 536 -9.44 22.64 43.03
N MET A 537 -8.99 23.88 43.10
CA MET A 537 -9.30 24.90 42.10
C MET A 537 -8.36 24.91 40.88
N PHE A 538 -7.25 24.18 40.90
CA PHE A 538 -6.33 24.09 39.76
C PHE A 538 -6.50 22.84 38.85
N ILE A 539 -7.42 21.92 39.18
CA ILE A 539 -7.68 20.72 38.40
C ILE A 539 -8.88 20.89 37.45
N SER A 540 -9.69 21.93 37.56
CA SER A 540 -10.87 22.14 36.71
C SER A 540 -10.71 23.13 35.55
N ALA A 541 -9.52 23.69 35.34
CA ALA A 541 -9.25 24.65 34.25
C ALA A 541 -8.35 24.14 33.11
N GLY A 542 -8.03 22.82 33.07
CA GLY A 542 -7.09 22.22 32.13
C GLY A 542 -7.70 21.41 30.98
N SER A 543 -9.02 21.38 30.80
CA SER A 543 -9.65 20.59 29.75
C SER A 543 -10.68 21.36 28.94
N LEU A 544 -10.23 22.36 28.19
CA LEU A 544 -10.99 22.95 27.07
C LEU A 544 -10.12 23.94 26.28
N VAL A 545 -9.15 23.48 25.52
CA VAL A 545 -8.70 24.11 24.27
C VAL A 545 -7.86 23.07 23.52
N GLY A 546 -8.38 22.50 22.47
CA GLY A 546 -7.64 21.55 21.63
C GLY A 546 -8.48 20.94 20.53
N ALA A 547 -9.36 21.70 19.92
CA ALA A 547 -9.96 21.30 18.65
C ALA A 547 -9.91 22.50 17.70
N THR A 548 -9.46 22.23 16.48
CA THR A 548 -9.35 23.08 15.29
C THR A 548 -7.99 23.72 15.04
N VAL A 549 -7.16 23.01 14.26
CA VAL A 549 -6.49 23.60 13.10
C VAL A 549 -6.53 22.56 11.97
N VAL A 550 -7.44 22.80 11.05
CA VAL A 550 -7.41 22.29 9.67
C VAL A 550 -6.26 23.01 8.99
N CYS A 551 -5.31 22.30 8.43
CA CYS A 551 -4.40 22.83 7.43
C CYS A 551 -4.60 22.10 6.11
N LYS A 552 -5.18 22.83 5.17
CA LYS A 552 -5.02 22.68 3.73
C LYS A 552 -3.56 22.95 3.36
N GLU A 553 -3.05 22.15 2.43
CA GLU A 553 -2.20 22.53 1.28
C GLU A 553 -1.77 21.23 0.61
N LYS A 554 -2.24 20.97 -0.61
CA LYS A 554 -1.82 21.34 -1.95
C LYS A 554 -0.46 20.77 -2.36
N MET A 555 -0.60 19.83 -3.27
CA MET A 555 0.07 19.70 -4.57
C MET A 555 1.61 19.88 -4.62
N TYR A 556 2.31 18.83 -4.91
CA TYR A 556 2.88 18.62 -6.27
C TYR A 556 3.11 17.12 -6.46
#